data_fba8e1a575a28772865d358ee151583e
#
_entry.id   fba8e1a575a28772865d358ee151583e
#
_cell.length_a   1.000
_cell.length_b   1.000
_cell.length_c   1.000
_cell.angle_alpha   90.00
_cell.angle_beta   90.00
_cell.angle_gamma   90.00
#
_symmetry.space_group_name_H-M   'P 1'
#
loop_
_entity.id
_entity.type
_entity.pdbx_description
1 polymer ?
#
loop_
_entity_poly.entity_id
_entity_poly.type
_entity_poly.pdbx_seq_one_letter_code
_entity_poly.pdbx_strand_id
1 'polypeptide(L)'
;MKKKSIAKVFILSLLKSILGIAIIIAVGFASYKISYMVLSNNSENVGTSSNEIKDIVEEAQTDEISKNLIYVSNDNKISHLMLEICNTKTNNMDYITIPVGTDYTIPTEMYQKLSIVNQEIPQIIRIGRLKQYFQNDEDAYGYGELIIEKMLGVKISYYTVLD
;
A
#
# COMPACT_ATOMS: atom_id res chain seq x y z
N MET A 1 10.43 64.19 -36.92
CA MET A 1 10.56 63.01 -36.08
C MET A 1 10.01 63.34 -34.67
N LYS A 2 8.88 62.69 -34.25
CA LYS A 2 8.31 62.95 -32.90
C LYS A 2 9.19 62.21 -31.85
N LYS A 3 9.89 62.97 -30.99
CA LYS A 3 10.64 62.39 -29.86
C LYS A 3 9.66 61.69 -28.92
N LYS A 4 9.69 60.35 -28.86
CA LYS A 4 8.94 59.62 -27.85
C LYS A 4 9.52 59.97 -26.47
N SER A 5 8.67 60.46 -25.58
CA SER A 5 9.06 60.80 -24.20
C SER A 5 9.66 59.56 -23.55
N ILE A 6 10.85 59.67 -22.98
CA ILE A 6 11.59 58.57 -22.28
C ILE A 6 10.68 57.94 -21.22
N ALA A 7 9.85 58.75 -20.55
CA ALA A 7 8.89 58.25 -19.58
C ALA A 7 7.84 57.29 -20.18
N LYS A 8 7.34 57.56 -21.42
CA LYS A 8 6.41 56.64 -22.09
C LYS A 8 7.04 55.30 -22.46
N VAL A 9 8.31 55.32 -22.89
CA VAL A 9 9.04 54.09 -23.23
C VAL A 9 9.28 53.26 -21.98
N PHE A 10 9.66 53.88 -20.88
CA PHE A 10 9.87 53.25 -19.60
C PHE A 10 8.58 52.59 -19.07
N ILE A 11 7.47 53.34 -19.02
CA ILE A 11 6.17 52.82 -18.59
C ILE A 11 5.71 51.64 -19.45
N LEU A 12 5.90 51.74 -20.79
CA LEU A 12 5.49 50.67 -21.70
C LEU A 12 6.35 49.39 -21.50
N SER A 13 7.63 49.57 -21.22
CA SER A 13 8.55 48.45 -20.90
C SER A 13 8.18 47.79 -19.56
N LEU A 14 7.87 48.61 -18.55
CA LEU A 14 7.45 48.13 -17.23
C LEU A 14 6.12 47.37 -17.31
N LEU A 15 5.17 47.85 -18.10
CA LEU A 15 3.88 47.19 -18.32
C LEU A 15 4.05 45.84 -19.02
N LYS A 16 4.96 45.77 -20.03
CA LYS A 16 5.29 44.49 -20.70
C LYS A 16 5.92 43.48 -19.77
N SER A 17 6.81 43.93 -18.87
CA SER A 17 7.44 43.09 -17.87
C SER A 17 6.42 42.52 -16.87
N ILE A 18 5.53 43.37 -16.38
CA ILE A 18 4.43 42.92 -15.46
C ILE A 18 3.50 41.92 -16.15
N LEU A 19 3.16 42.17 -17.44
CA LEU A 19 2.34 41.26 -18.23
C LEU A 19 3.04 39.90 -18.42
N GLY A 20 4.35 39.87 -18.65
CA GLY A 20 5.15 38.66 -18.76
C GLY A 20 5.13 37.85 -17.47
N ILE A 21 5.30 38.49 -16.32
CA ILE A 21 5.23 37.84 -15.01
C ILE A 21 3.83 37.26 -14.74
N ALA A 22 2.78 38.03 -15.08
CA ALA A 22 1.40 37.56 -14.91
C ALA A 22 1.08 36.33 -15.74
N ILE A 23 1.63 36.23 -16.96
CA ILE A 23 1.48 35.04 -17.82
C ILE A 23 2.18 33.83 -17.19
N ILE A 24 3.40 34.01 -16.68
CA ILE A 24 4.15 32.91 -16.02
C ILE A 24 3.37 32.39 -14.80
N ILE A 25 2.83 33.29 -13.98
CA ILE A 25 2.02 32.92 -12.82
C ILE A 25 0.75 32.17 -13.26
N ALA A 26 0.06 32.68 -14.29
CA ALA A 26 -1.13 32.01 -14.81
C ALA A 26 -0.87 30.63 -15.37
N VAL A 27 0.23 30.44 -16.11
CA VAL A 27 0.65 29.11 -16.62
C VAL A 27 1.04 28.19 -15.46
N GLY A 28 1.76 28.69 -14.45
CA GLY A 28 2.11 27.91 -13.26
C GLY A 28 0.86 27.44 -12.50
N PHE A 29 -0.13 28.31 -12.36
CA PHE A 29 -1.39 28.00 -11.69
C PHE A 29 -2.23 27.00 -12.48
N ALA A 30 -2.27 27.14 -13.81
CA ALA A 30 -2.95 26.21 -14.71
C ALA A 30 -2.28 24.82 -14.68
N SER A 31 -0.95 24.77 -14.72
CA SER A 31 -0.18 23.52 -14.63
C SER A 31 -0.39 22.84 -13.26
N TYR A 32 -0.42 23.62 -12.18
CA TYR A 32 -0.72 23.09 -10.84
C TYR A 32 -2.14 22.52 -10.77
N LYS A 33 -3.15 23.22 -11.28
CA LYS A 33 -4.53 22.71 -11.33
C LYS A 33 -4.67 21.46 -12.18
N ILE A 34 -4.01 21.41 -13.33
CA ILE A 34 -4.02 20.23 -14.22
C ILE A 34 -3.32 19.05 -13.52
N SER A 35 -2.15 19.27 -12.91
CA SER A 35 -1.46 18.23 -12.15
C SER A 35 -2.29 17.76 -10.96
N TYR A 36 -2.91 18.67 -10.23
CA TYR A 36 -3.79 18.32 -9.11
C TYR A 36 -5.02 17.53 -9.59
N MET A 37 -5.63 17.92 -10.72
CA MET A 37 -6.78 17.23 -11.29
C MET A 37 -6.42 15.84 -11.85
N VAL A 38 -5.25 15.72 -12.47
CA VAL A 38 -4.71 14.42 -12.95
C VAL A 38 -4.30 13.53 -11.77
N LEU A 39 -3.65 14.06 -10.75
CA LEU A 39 -3.36 13.31 -9.52
C LEU A 39 -4.64 12.96 -8.75
N SER A 40 -5.61 13.87 -8.66
CA SER A 40 -6.89 13.62 -7.97
C SER A 40 -7.77 12.63 -8.72
N ASN A 41 -7.77 12.66 -10.05
CA ASN A 41 -8.49 11.67 -10.87
C ASN A 41 -7.71 10.35 -11.01
N ASN A 42 -6.37 10.36 -10.86
CA ASN A 42 -5.56 9.15 -10.73
C ASN A 42 -5.45 8.69 -9.27
N SER A 43 -5.87 9.49 -8.29
CA SER A 43 -5.99 9.05 -6.88
C SER A 43 -7.14 8.07 -6.67
N GLU A 44 -8.02 7.90 -7.67
CA GLU A 44 -8.90 6.72 -7.73
C GLU A 44 -8.18 5.48 -8.32
N ASN A 45 -6.95 5.62 -8.89
CA ASN A 45 -6.21 4.52 -9.51
C ASN A 45 -4.71 4.44 -9.14
N VAL A 46 -4.22 5.32 -8.27
CA VAL A 46 -2.91 5.17 -7.63
C VAL A 46 -3.20 5.22 -6.13
N GLY A 47 -3.78 4.13 -5.64
CA GLY A 47 -3.96 3.89 -4.23
C GLY A 47 -2.61 3.99 -3.54
N THR A 48 -2.48 4.89 -2.62
CA THR A 48 -1.59 4.74 -1.49
C THR A 48 -1.73 3.29 -1.03
N SER A 49 -0.65 2.55 -0.86
CA SER A 49 -0.64 1.11 -0.52
C SER A 49 -1.54 0.76 0.69
N SER A 50 -1.89 1.74 1.51
CA SER A 50 -2.85 1.61 2.60
C SER A 50 -4.33 1.50 2.17
N ASN A 51 -4.71 1.98 0.96
CA ASN A 51 -6.09 1.85 0.47
C ASN A 51 -6.31 0.56 -0.34
N GLU A 52 -5.25 0.03 -1.01
CA GLU A 52 -5.33 -1.28 -1.66
C GLU A 52 -5.39 -2.42 -0.64
N ILE A 53 -4.79 -2.24 0.55
CA ILE A 53 -4.95 -3.19 1.67
C ILE A 53 -6.43 -3.23 2.11
N LYS A 54 -7.14 -2.10 2.13
CA LYS A 54 -8.57 -2.08 2.51
C LYS A 54 -9.49 -2.79 1.53
N ASP A 55 -9.18 -2.77 0.24
CA ASP A 55 -9.97 -3.48 -0.77
C ASP A 55 -9.67 -4.99 -0.79
N ILE A 56 -8.55 -5.42 -0.20
CA ILE A 56 -8.19 -6.83 -0.06
C ILE A 56 -8.66 -7.38 1.29
N VAL A 57 -8.70 -6.53 2.32
CA VAL A 57 -9.20 -6.88 3.65
C VAL A 57 -10.71 -6.67 3.66
N GLU A 58 -11.50 -7.70 3.35
CA GLU A 58 -12.88 -7.73 3.80
C GLU A 58 -12.86 -7.67 5.33
N GLU A 59 -13.55 -6.67 5.91
CA GLU A 59 -13.73 -6.59 7.36
C GLU A 59 -14.19 -7.96 7.86
N ALA A 60 -13.39 -8.56 8.75
CA ALA A 60 -13.76 -9.82 9.37
C ALA A 60 -15.11 -9.61 10.07
N GLN A 61 -16.16 -10.22 9.54
CA GLN A 61 -17.43 -10.24 10.24
C GLN A 61 -17.17 -10.92 11.58
N THR A 62 -17.65 -10.31 12.65
CA THR A 62 -17.58 -10.85 14.00
C THR A 62 -18.47 -12.09 14.07
N ASP A 63 -18.01 -13.16 13.45
CA ASP A 63 -18.57 -14.47 13.65
C ASP A 63 -18.19 -14.95 15.06
N GLU A 64 -18.96 -15.85 15.60
CA GLU A 64 -18.72 -16.49 16.90
C GLU A 64 -17.35 -17.19 16.96
N ILE A 65 -16.64 -17.24 15.82
CA ILE A 65 -15.33 -17.86 15.66
C ILE A 65 -14.34 -16.79 15.21
N SER A 66 -13.38 -16.45 16.06
CA SER A 66 -12.24 -15.62 15.70
C SER A 66 -11.02 -16.47 15.35
N LYS A 67 -10.23 -15.99 14.40
CA LYS A 67 -9.01 -16.65 13.94
C LYS A 67 -7.86 -15.65 14.03
N ASN A 68 -6.88 -15.96 14.85
CA ASN A 68 -5.70 -15.15 15.08
C ASN A 68 -4.47 -15.84 14.48
N LEU A 69 -3.77 -15.17 13.57
CA LEU A 69 -2.52 -15.66 13.01
C LEU A 69 -1.35 -15.17 13.86
N ILE A 70 -0.69 -16.07 14.56
CA ILE A 70 0.40 -15.74 15.48
C ILE A 70 1.73 -15.97 14.77
N TYR A 71 2.44 -14.88 14.52
CA TYR A 71 3.81 -14.88 14.03
C TYR A 71 4.77 -14.86 15.22
N VAL A 72 5.68 -15.83 15.29
CA VAL A 72 6.84 -15.73 16.16
C VAL A 72 8.03 -15.33 15.30
N SER A 73 8.49 -14.12 15.49
CA SER A 73 9.53 -13.50 14.70
C SER A 73 10.89 -13.66 15.38
N ASN A 74 11.94 -13.76 14.60
CA ASN A 74 13.31 -13.67 15.06
C ASN A 74 14.14 -13.00 13.97
N ASP A 75 14.65 -11.79 14.25
CA ASP A 75 15.40 -10.97 13.30
C ASP A 75 14.66 -10.80 11.95
N ASN A 76 15.18 -11.40 10.90
CA ASN A 76 14.66 -11.28 9.54
C ASN A 76 13.90 -12.53 9.06
N LYS A 77 13.35 -13.35 9.98
CA LYS A 77 12.63 -14.58 9.65
C LYS A 77 11.46 -14.81 10.60
N ILE A 78 10.46 -15.53 10.09
CA ILE A 78 9.41 -16.09 10.92
C ILE A 78 9.90 -17.46 11.38
N SER A 79 10.07 -17.63 12.69
CA SER A 79 10.56 -18.86 13.31
C SER A 79 9.44 -19.87 13.53
N HIS A 80 8.24 -19.39 13.91
CA HIS A 80 7.05 -20.21 14.08
C HIS A 80 5.83 -19.44 13.57
N LEU A 81 4.86 -20.18 13.08
CA LEU A 81 3.58 -19.65 12.62
C LEU A 81 2.47 -20.55 13.11
N MET A 82 1.47 -19.97 13.78
CA MET A 82 0.34 -20.69 14.33
C MET A 82 -0.95 -19.97 14.00
N LEU A 83 -2.00 -20.72 13.73
CA LEU A 83 -3.35 -20.22 13.64
C LEU A 83 -4.10 -20.63 14.91
N GLU A 84 -4.50 -19.64 15.72
CA GLU A 84 -5.37 -19.80 16.86
C GLU A 84 -6.82 -19.62 16.41
N ILE A 85 -7.67 -20.56 16.75
CA ILE A 85 -9.10 -20.52 16.44
C ILE A 85 -9.86 -20.54 17.75
N CYS A 86 -10.52 -19.43 18.04
CA CYS A 86 -11.33 -19.28 19.25
C CYS A 86 -12.81 -19.28 18.90
N ASN A 87 -13.57 -20.23 19.47
CA ASN A 87 -15.02 -20.26 19.37
C ASN A 87 -15.61 -19.75 20.70
N THR A 88 -16.10 -18.52 20.68
CA THR A 88 -16.64 -17.84 21.86
C THR A 88 -17.95 -18.44 22.36
N LYS A 89 -18.68 -19.13 21.49
CA LYS A 89 -19.94 -19.80 21.86
C LYS A 89 -19.72 -21.09 22.65
N THR A 90 -18.70 -21.86 22.25
CA THR A 90 -18.38 -23.13 22.91
C THR A 90 -17.25 -23.01 23.94
N ASN A 91 -16.61 -21.83 24.04
CA ASN A 91 -15.39 -21.59 24.81
C ASN A 91 -14.24 -22.55 24.46
N ASN A 92 -14.19 -23.03 23.22
CA ASN A 92 -13.11 -23.85 22.73
C ASN A 92 -12.04 -23.00 22.04
N MET A 93 -10.79 -23.42 22.18
CA MET A 93 -9.63 -22.80 21.56
C MET A 93 -8.76 -23.88 20.98
N ASP A 94 -8.51 -23.79 19.67
CA ASP A 94 -7.68 -24.73 18.92
C ASP A 94 -6.46 -24.01 18.34
N TYR A 95 -5.32 -24.72 18.25
CA TYR A 95 -4.08 -24.21 17.67
C TYR A 95 -3.63 -25.09 16.53
N ILE A 96 -3.39 -24.49 15.38
CA ILE A 96 -2.87 -25.16 14.19
C ILE A 96 -1.48 -24.61 13.88
N THR A 97 -0.45 -25.45 13.95
CA THR A 97 0.90 -25.03 13.54
C THR A 97 1.04 -25.08 12.03
N ILE A 98 1.50 -23.99 11.45
CA ILE A 98 1.80 -23.90 10.02
C ILE A 98 3.30 -24.04 9.83
N PRO A 99 3.79 -25.08 9.10
CA PRO A 99 5.22 -25.27 8.94
C PRO A 99 5.86 -24.13 8.16
N VAL A 100 6.79 -23.41 8.77
CA VAL A 100 7.48 -22.26 8.16
C VAL A 100 8.39 -22.65 6.98
N GLY A 101 8.73 -23.93 6.85
CA GLY A 101 9.46 -24.47 5.71
C GLY A 101 8.61 -24.70 4.46
N THR A 102 7.30 -24.47 4.53
CA THR A 102 6.38 -24.64 3.40
C THR A 102 6.68 -23.64 2.29
N ASP A 103 6.84 -24.15 1.07
CA ASP A 103 6.88 -23.36 -0.14
C ASP A 103 5.44 -23.28 -0.70
N TYR A 104 4.98 -22.06 -1.01
CA TYR A 104 3.64 -21.81 -1.53
C TYR A 104 3.71 -21.04 -2.85
N THR A 105 2.96 -21.51 -3.84
CA THR A 105 2.81 -20.80 -5.12
C THR A 105 1.64 -19.83 -5.03
N ILE A 106 1.94 -18.55 -5.07
CA ILE A 106 0.93 -17.49 -5.03
C ILE A 106 0.08 -17.55 -6.30
N PRO A 107 -1.26 -17.58 -6.20
CA PRO A 107 -2.14 -17.53 -7.36
C PRO A 107 -1.87 -16.29 -8.23
N THR A 108 -1.99 -16.44 -9.55
CA THR A 108 -1.59 -15.40 -10.52
C THR A 108 -2.22 -14.03 -10.24
N GLU A 109 -3.51 -13.98 -9.92
CA GLU A 109 -4.19 -12.73 -9.62
C GLU A 109 -3.62 -12.01 -8.38
N MET A 110 -3.34 -12.76 -7.33
CA MET A 110 -2.74 -12.24 -6.11
C MET A 110 -1.28 -11.84 -6.35
N TYR A 111 -0.54 -12.65 -7.10
CA TYR A 111 0.84 -12.35 -7.47
C TYR A 111 0.96 -11.03 -8.26
N GLN A 112 0.06 -10.79 -9.22
CA GLN A 112 0.02 -9.52 -9.95
C GLN A 112 -0.18 -8.32 -9.04
N LYS A 113 -1.04 -8.42 -8.03
CA LYS A 113 -1.26 -7.35 -7.05
C LYS A 113 -0.03 -7.14 -6.15
N LEU A 114 0.56 -8.21 -5.65
CA LEU A 114 1.74 -8.14 -4.80
C LEU A 114 2.98 -7.62 -5.55
N SER A 115 3.12 -7.93 -6.84
CA SER A 115 4.22 -7.43 -7.66
C SER A 115 4.16 -5.92 -7.95
N ILE A 116 3.00 -5.28 -7.75
CA ILE A 116 2.87 -3.81 -7.78
C ILE A 116 3.52 -3.21 -6.52
N VAL A 117 3.34 -3.85 -5.37
CA VAL A 117 3.90 -3.41 -4.09
C VAL A 117 5.40 -3.70 -4.01
N ASN A 118 5.80 -4.88 -4.43
CA ASN A 118 7.20 -5.27 -4.53
C ASN A 118 7.46 -6.09 -5.79
N GLN A 119 8.17 -5.49 -6.76
CA GLN A 119 8.50 -6.13 -8.04
C GLN A 119 9.46 -7.33 -7.90
N GLU A 120 10.17 -7.43 -6.78
CA GLU A 120 11.14 -8.52 -6.52
C GLU A 120 10.51 -9.72 -5.83
N ILE A 121 9.22 -9.68 -5.46
CA ILE A 121 8.56 -10.81 -4.81
C ILE A 121 8.51 -12.02 -5.78
N PRO A 122 9.00 -13.21 -5.38
CA PRO A 122 8.89 -14.39 -6.23
C PRO A 122 7.47 -14.95 -6.19
N GLN A 123 7.03 -15.58 -7.28
CA GLN A 123 5.72 -16.25 -7.29
C GLN A 123 5.67 -17.47 -6.36
N ILE A 124 6.80 -18.13 -6.12
CA ILE A 124 6.94 -19.19 -5.12
C ILE A 124 7.66 -18.62 -3.92
N ILE A 125 6.97 -18.56 -2.80
CA ILE A 125 7.48 -18.04 -1.55
C ILE A 125 7.65 -19.15 -0.51
N ARG A 126 8.62 -18.97 0.37
CA ARG A 126 8.76 -19.79 1.58
C ARG A 126 8.20 -19.02 2.78
N ILE A 127 7.26 -19.61 3.50
CA ILE A 127 6.52 -18.93 4.59
C ILE A 127 7.46 -18.34 5.66
N GLY A 128 8.47 -19.07 6.09
CA GLY A 128 9.45 -18.57 7.06
C GLY A 128 10.31 -17.39 6.58
N ARG A 129 10.27 -17.06 5.29
CA ARG A 129 11.03 -15.95 4.68
C ARG A 129 10.15 -14.76 4.32
N LEU A 130 8.91 -14.70 4.75
CA LEU A 130 8.00 -13.60 4.40
C LEU A 130 8.61 -12.22 4.64
N LYS A 131 9.30 -12.01 5.76
CA LYS A 131 9.99 -10.73 6.05
C LYS A 131 11.06 -10.34 5.02
N GLN A 132 11.62 -11.28 4.28
CA GLN A 132 12.65 -11.02 3.26
C GLN A 132 12.08 -10.56 1.93
N TYR A 133 10.77 -10.72 1.72
CA TYR A 133 10.10 -10.36 0.47
C TYR A 133 9.43 -8.99 0.53
N PHE A 134 9.46 -8.30 1.67
CA PHE A 134 8.85 -6.99 1.86
C PHE A 134 9.84 -6.00 2.46
N GLN A 135 9.60 -4.71 2.24
CA GLN A 135 10.53 -3.66 2.67
C GLN A 135 10.47 -3.38 4.18
N ASN A 136 9.33 -3.66 4.80
CA ASN A 136 9.13 -3.47 6.22
C ASN A 136 8.31 -4.63 6.81
N ASP A 137 8.36 -4.73 8.13
CA ASP A 137 7.73 -5.83 8.86
C ASP A 137 6.20 -5.76 8.84
N GLU A 138 5.61 -4.57 8.82
CA GLU A 138 4.15 -4.38 8.78
C GLU A 138 3.58 -4.92 7.47
N ASP A 139 4.20 -4.60 6.34
CA ASP A 139 3.84 -5.16 5.04
C ASP A 139 4.04 -6.68 5.01
N ALA A 140 5.14 -7.18 5.58
CA ALA A 140 5.42 -8.61 5.62
C ALA A 140 4.34 -9.39 6.38
N TYR A 141 3.87 -8.87 7.51
CA TYR A 141 2.83 -9.52 8.29
C TYR A 141 1.44 -9.35 7.65
N GLY A 142 1.09 -8.15 7.18
CA GLY A 142 -0.20 -7.89 6.55
C GLY A 142 -0.40 -8.65 5.24
N TYR A 143 0.55 -8.58 4.32
CA TYR A 143 0.49 -9.38 3.08
C TYR A 143 0.70 -10.88 3.37
N GLY A 144 1.49 -11.21 4.38
CA GLY A 144 1.66 -12.57 4.87
C GLY A 144 0.33 -13.19 5.32
N GLU A 145 -0.49 -12.45 6.07
CA GLU A 145 -1.83 -12.86 6.47
C GLU A 145 -2.68 -13.23 5.26
N LEU A 146 -2.75 -12.35 4.24
CA LEU A 146 -3.51 -12.58 3.01
C LEU A 146 -3.04 -13.84 2.25
N ILE A 147 -1.72 -14.05 2.20
CA ILE A 147 -1.13 -15.23 1.57
C ILE A 147 -1.53 -16.50 2.33
N ILE A 148 -1.49 -16.47 3.67
CA ILE A 148 -1.87 -17.60 4.51
C ILE A 148 -3.36 -17.86 4.43
N GLU A 149 -4.22 -16.85 4.42
CA GLU A 149 -5.65 -16.99 4.16
C GLU A 149 -5.91 -17.75 2.86
N LYS A 150 -5.22 -17.32 1.80
CA LYS A 150 -5.38 -17.95 0.48
C LYS A 150 -4.84 -19.38 0.45
N MET A 151 -3.75 -19.64 1.14
CA MET A 151 -3.14 -20.96 1.26
C MET A 151 -4.04 -21.94 2.02
N LEU A 152 -4.64 -21.48 3.12
CA LEU A 152 -5.47 -22.33 3.99
C LEU A 152 -6.94 -22.36 3.57
N GLY A 153 -7.38 -21.42 2.72
CA GLY A 153 -8.79 -21.27 2.34
C GLY A 153 -9.69 -20.80 3.50
N VAL A 154 -9.11 -20.09 4.47
CA VAL A 154 -9.86 -19.58 5.65
C VAL A 154 -9.63 -18.08 5.78
N LYS A 155 -10.63 -17.37 6.31
CA LYS A 155 -10.49 -15.96 6.68
C LYS A 155 -9.83 -15.86 8.05
N ILE A 156 -8.85 -14.95 8.17
CA ILE A 156 -8.17 -14.61 9.42
C ILE A 156 -8.80 -13.33 9.95
N SER A 157 -9.05 -13.26 11.24
CA SER A 157 -9.70 -12.10 11.86
C SER A 157 -8.69 -11.01 12.22
N TYR A 158 -7.50 -11.40 12.63
CA TYR A 158 -6.38 -10.52 12.99
C TYR A 158 -5.10 -11.34 13.12
N TYR A 159 -3.97 -10.65 13.18
CA TYR A 159 -2.69 -11.30 13.46
C TYR A 159 -2.03 -10.70 14.72
N THR A 160 -1.18 -11.50 15.34
CA THR A 160 -0.35 -11.12 16.48
C THR A 160 1.11 -11.45 16.18
N VAL A 161 2.02 -10.55 16.53
CA VAL A 161 3.46 -10.76 16.38
C VAL A 161 4.09 -10.89 17.75
N LEU A 162 4.89 -11.94 17.92
CA LEU A 162 5.71 -12.21 19.10
C LEU A 162 7.18 -12.16 18.65
N ASP A 163 7.97 -11.30 19.30
CA ASP A 163 9.41 -11.10 19.07
C ASP A 163 10.23 -11.80 20.17
#